data_b08ebde4e6d3e1f10b3c638c7e67b721
#
_entry.id   b08ebde4e6d3e1f10b3c638c7e67b721
#
_cell.length_a   1.000
_cell.length_b   1.000
_cell.length_c   1.000
_cell.angle_alpha   90.00
_cell.angle_beta   90.00
_cell.angle_gamma   90.00
#
_symmetry.space_group_name_H-M   'P 1'
#
loop_
_entity.id
_entity.type
_entity.pdbx_description
1 polymer ?
#
loop_
_entity_poly.entity_id
_entity_poly.type
_entity_poly.pdbx_seq_one_letter_code
_entity_poly.pdbx_strand_id
1 'polypeptide(L)'
;MVGHLGTLPLAGLALASTLLSTLVGLCVFLAYATTAATGTLVGAGDRRAAASRGVEGIWLAAGIGCILGAILLLFATPVLELFNAEPSTTAQAARYLRASAVGLPGMLVVLAATGTLRGFGDTKRPLYAATAGAVANIPLNFALIYPAGLGVAGAGLGTALSETGMGGWLAFVVARIARGSGASLAPSRRGILGALGQSWPLIVRTVCLRASILAEIAAATSLGTVALAANQIAMTVWQFAAYGLDSLAMAAQILISTAIGASSAAKDGASPAQQDGSEGQTEPIGDVPAVLSRCLRYGVATGIGLGVALAAASAPIPAAMGAESAVRSLSTGTLIVIACCLPLASVAYILDGVLIGAQDTRRLAWYMLAALFVFAPIAWMIMAVHSAYPDVPGAWLFFALWAAYGGVFMAARAGTMLARARSGKPFGTP
;
A
#
# COMPACT_ATOMS: atom_id res chain seq x y z
N MET A 1 -10.52 16.62 -16.68
CA MET A 1 -9.70 17.15 -17.77
C MET A 1 -9.71 16.21 -18.99
N VAL A 2 -9.14 14.99 -18.92
CA VAL A 2 -9.11 14.07 -20.09
C VAL A 2 -10.50 13.68 -20.59
N GLY A 3 -11.51 13.60 -19.72
CA GLY A 3 -12.91 13.36 -20.15
C GLY A 3 -13.49 14.36 -21.16
N HIS A 4 -12.97 15.59 -21.18
CA HIS A 4 -13.37 16.61 -22.19
C HIS A 4 -12.73 16.38 -23.56
N LEU A 5 -11.74 15.48 -23.68
CA LEU A 5 -11.13 15.10 -24.95
C LEU A 5 -11.93 14.01 -25.69
N GLY A 6 -12.95 13.43 -25.04
CA GLY A 6 -13.79 12.38 -25.59
C GLY A 6 -13.65 11.03 -24.90
N THR A 7 -14.49 10.07 -25.29
CA THR A 7 -14.58 8.73 -24.68
C THR A 7 -13.34 7.88 -24.95
N LEU A 8 -12.78 7.94 -26.14
CA LEU A 8 -11.60 7.16 -26.54
C LEU A 8 -10.34 7.53 -25.74
N PRO A 9 -9.96 8.83 -25.58
CA PRO A 9 -8.89 9.24 -24.69
C PRO A 9 -9.11 8.82 -23.23
N LEU A 10 -10.35 8.90 -22.75
CA LEU A 10 -10.69 8.52 -21.38
C LEU A 10 -10.54 7.01 -21.15
N ALA A 11 -10.98 6.17 -22.09
CA ALA A 11 -10.78 4.73 -22.03
C ALA A 11 -9.29 4.35 -22.05
N GLY A 12 -8.49 4.99 -22.92
CA GLY A 12 -7.04 4.81 -22.95
C GLY A 12 -6.36 5.21 -21.64
N LEU A 13 -6.76 6.32 -21.04
CA LEU A 13 -6.28 6.75 -19.71
C LEU A 13 -6.62 5.71 -18.64
N ALA A 14 -7.85 5.20 -18.60
CA ALA A 14 -8.28 4.21 -17.60
C ALA A 14 -7.42 2.95 -17.67
N LEU A 15 -7.19 2.41 -18.88
CA LEU A 15 -6.37 1.23 -19.10
C LEU A 15 -4.91 1.46 -18.67
N ALA A 16 -4.30 2.54 -19.11
CA ALA A 16 -2.91 2.86 -18.81
C ALA A 16 -2.69 3.21 -17.34
N SER A 17 -3.60 3.95 -16.70
CA SER A 17 -3.50 4.28 -15.27
C SER A 17 -3.65 3.04 -14.38
N THR A 18 -4.48 2.08 -14.77
CA THR A 18 -4.60 0.80 -14.06
C THR A 18 -3.28 0.02 -14.08
N LEU A 19 -2.62 -0.06 -15.25
CA LEU A 19 -1.32 -0.71 -15.37
C LEU A 19 -0.25 0.02 -14.54
N LEU A 20 -0.17 1.35 -14.67
CA LEU A 20 0.81 2.18 -13.96
C LEU A 20 0.63 2.08 -12.44
N SER A 21 -0.60 2.21 -11.95
CA SER A 21 -0.91 2.10 -10.52
C SER A 21 -0.63 0.70 -9.96
N THR A 22 -0.82 -0.35 -10.76
CA THR A 22 -0.46 -1.71 -10.38
C THR A 22 1.05 -1.86 -10.23
N LEU A 23 1.84 -1.36 -11.18
CA LEU A 23 3.30 -1.40 -11.12
C LEU A 23 3.85 -0.61 -9.92
N VAL A 24 3.38 0.63 -9.73
CA VAL A 24 3.79 1.45 -8.58
C VAL A 24 3.33 0.80 -7.28
N GLY A 25 2.12 0.24 -7.24
CA GLY A 25 1.59 -0.50 -6.11
C GLY A 25 2.43 -1.72 -5.72
N LEU A 26 2.99 -2.44 -6.71
CA LEU A 26 3.93 -3.54 -6.44
C LEU A 26 5.24 -3.03 -5.82
N CYS A 27 5.64 -1.79 -6.12
CA CYS A 27 6.87 -1.17 -5.60
C CYS A 27 6.68 -0.49 -4.22
N VAL A 28 5.50 -0.52 -3.61
CA VAL A 28 5.24 0.05 -2.27
C VAL A 28 6.15 -0.58 -1.19
N PHE A 29 6.67 -1.78 -1.44
CA PHE A 29 7.67 -2.41 -0.56
C PHE A 29 8.89 -1.50 -0.29
N LEU A 30 9.25 -0.61 -1.21
CA LEU A 30 10.33 0.37 -1.02
C LEU A 30 10.06 1.29 0.18
N ALA A 31 8.82 1.75 0.33
CA ALA A 31 8.43 2.58 1.48
C ALA A 31 8.49 1.77 2.79
N TYR A 32 7.96 0.55 2.80
CA TYR A 32 7.95 -0.29 3.98
C TYR A 32 9.37 -0.69 4.43
N ALA A 33 10.21 -1.15 3.50
CA ALA A 33 11.57 -1.57 3.78
C ALA A 33 12.43 -0.42 4.31
N THR A 34 12.34 0.77 3.69
CA THR A 34 13.10 1.94 4.13
C THR A 34 12.63 2.47 5.49
N THR A 35 11.30 2.46 5.75
CA THR A 35 10.76 2.86 7.07
C THR A 35 11.30 1.96 8.19
N ALA A 36 11.23 0.64 8.01
CA ALA A 36 11.68 -0.31 9.02
C ALA A 36 13.20 -0.20 9.27
N ALA A 37 14.01 -0.21 8.20
CA ALA A 37 15.45 -0.15 8.29
C ALA A 37 15.94 1.16 8.94
N THR A 38 15.38 2.30 8.53
CA THR A 38 15.74 3.60 9.11
C THR A 38 15.25 3.75 10.55
N GLY A 39 14.01 3.32 10.83
CA GLY A 39 13.42 3.43 12.18
C GLY A 39 14.20 2.64 13.22
N THR A 40 14.66 1.43 12.90
CA THR A 40 15.50 0.61 13.80
C THR A 40 16.83 1.32 14.11
N LEU A 41 17.51 1.88 13.10
CA LEU A 41 18.79 2.57 13.29
C LEU A 41 18.62 3.91 14.03
N VAL A 42 17.53 4.63 13.78
CA VAL A 42 17.18 5.84 14.55
C VAL A 42 16.91 5.49 16.00
N GLY A 43 16.17 4.41 16.27
CA GLY A 43 15.93 3.92 17.62
C GLY A 43 17.21 3.52 18.35
N ALA A 44 18.18 2.94 17.63
CA ALA A 44 19.51 2.62 18.16
C ALA A 44 20.43 3.86 18.35
N GLY A 45 19.99 5.06 17.97
CA GLY A 45 20.79 6.28 18.07
C GLY A 45 21.77 6.50 16.90
N ASP A 46 21.91 5.56 15.98
CA ASP A 46 22.81 5.68 14.83
C ASP A 46 22.15 6.41 13.65
N ARG A 47 22.05 7.73 13.80
CA ARG A 47 21.47 8.62 12.77
C ARG A 47 22.27 8.60 11.46
N ARG A 48 23.59 8.36 11.53
CA ARG A 48 24.45 8.28 10.35
C ARG A 48 24.13 7.04 9.51
N ALA A 49 24.08 5.87 10.15
CA ALA A 49 23.71 4.63 9.47
C ALA A 49 22.27 4.69 8.95
N ALA A 50 21.33 5.26 9.73
CA ALA A 50 19.94 5.47 9.29
C ALA A 50 19.85 6.30 8.00
N ALA A 51 20.56 7.41 7.95
CA ALA A 51 20.60 8.28 6.78
C ALA A 51 21.26 7.58 5.57
N SER A 52 22.34 6.81 5.79
CA SER A 52 22.98 6.01 4.74
C SER A 52 22.02 4.99 4.14
N ARG A 53 21.24 4.27 4.98
CA ARG A 53 20.19 3.33 4.52
C ARG A 53 19.09 4.03 3.72
N GLY A 54 18.70 5.24 4.13
CA GLY A 54 17.72 6.03 3.38
C GLY A 54 18.24 6.40 1.98
N VAL A 55 19.50 6.84 1.87
CA VAL A 55 20.15 7.16 0.59
C VAL A 55 20.25 5.91 -0.30
N GLU A 56 20.64 4.77 0.25
CA GLU A 56 20.69 3.48 -0.48
C GLU A 56 19.30 3.08 -1.01
N GLY A 57 18.26 3.28 -0.21
CA GLY A 57 16.87 3.05 -0.63
C GLY A 57 16.43 3.96 -1.78
N ILE A 58 16.84 5.23 -1.78
CA ILE A 58 16.56 6.18 -2.86
C ILE A 58 17.28 5.75 -4.15
N TRP A 59 18.55 5.35 -4.09
CA TRP A 59 19.28 4.85 -5.26
C TRP A 59 18.67 3.57 -5.82
N LEU A 60 18.26 2.64 -4.95
CA LEU A 60 17.54 1.42 -5.36
C LEU A 60 16.22 1.77 -6.07
N ALA A 61 15.44 2.68 -5.50
CA ALA A 61 14.18 3.14 -6.06
C ALA A 61 14.37 3.80 -7.44
N ALA A 62 15.35 4.69 -7.56
CA ALA A 62 15.68 5.33 -8.83
C ALA A 62 16.10 4.29 -9.89
N GLY A 63 16.95 3.33 -9.52
CA GLY A 63 17.39 2.25 -10.41
C GLY A 63 16.23 1.36 -10.89
N ILE A 64 15.37 0.91 -9.98
CA ILE A 64 14.17 0.13 -10.34
C ILE A 64 13.23 0.97 -11.22
N GLY A 65 13.03 2.25 -10.88
CA GLY A 65 12.21 3.16 -11.65
C GLY A 65 12.72 3.39 -13.07
N CYS A 66 14.05 3.53 -13.24
CA CYS A 66 14.66 3.62 -14.57
C CYS A 66 14.46 2.34 -15.39
N ILE A 67 14.65 1.16 -14.78
CA ILE A 67 14.46 -0.13 -15.46
C ILE A 67 12.99 -0.30 -15.88
N LEU A 68 12.05 -0.10 -14.96
CA LEU A 68 10.61 -0.21 -15.27
C LEU A 68 10.16 0.86 -16.26
N GLY A 69 10.68 2.08 -16.16
CA GLY A 69 10.42 3.15 -17.11
C GLY A 69 10.91 2.78 -18.52
N ALA A 70 12.13 2.26 -18.65
CA ALA A 70 12.66 1.80 -19.93
C ALA A 70 11.82 0.64 -20.52
N ILE A 71 11.42 -0.33 -19.69
CA ILE A 71 10.54 -1.43 -20.11
C ILE A 71 9.22 -0.87 -20.64
N LEU A 72 8.57 0.06 -19.94
CA LEU A 72 7.31 0.64 -20.39
C LEU A 72 7.47 1.53 -21.63
N LEU A 73 8.60 2.24 -21.77
CA LEU A 73 8.87 3.01 -23.00
C LEU A 73 8.98 2.11 -24.22
N LEU A 74 9.66 0.97 -24.08
CA LEU A 74 9.92 0.05 -25.19
C LEU A 74 8.73 -0.87 -25.46
N PHE A 75 8.08 -1.39 -24.41
CA PHE A 75 7.09 -2.46 -24.50
C PHE A 75 5.67 -2.02 -24.12
N ALA A 76 5.36 -0.70 -24.10
CA ALA A 76 4.02 -0.21 -23.75
C ALA A 76 2.92 -0.86 -24.62
N THR A 77 3.09 -0.91 -25.93
CA THR A 77 2.08 -1.45 -26.85
C THR A 77 1.88 -2.95 -26.68
N PRO A 78 2.92 -3.82 -26.71
CA PRO A 78 2.76 -5.25 -26.46
C PRO A 78 2.11 -5.58 -25.11
N VAL A 79 2.46 -4.84 -24.06
CA VAL A 79 1.85 -5.05 -22.72
C VAL A 79 0.38 -4.69 -22.71
N LEU A 80 -0.01 -3.61 -23.40
CA LEU A 80 -1.40 -3.19 -23.48
C LEU A 80 -2.26 -4.09 -24.38
N GLU A 81 -1.68 -4.71 -25.40
CA GLU A 81 -2.35 -5.69 -26.27
C GLU A 81 -2.81 -6.94 -25.51
N LEU A 82 -2.16 -7.30 -24.39
CA LEU A 82 -2.59 -8.40 -23.52
C LEU A 82 -4.00 -8.18 -22.93
N PHE A 83 -4.46 -6.94 -22.89
CA PHE A 83 -5.81 -6.61 -22.40
C PHE A 83 -6.89 -6.74 -23.45
N ASN A 84 -6.56 -7.11 -24.70
CA ASN A 84 -7.49 -7.26 -25.82
C ASN A 84 -8.40 -6.03 -26.03
N ALA A 85 -7.87 -4.83 -25.77
CA ALA A 85 -8.58 -3.58 -26.00
C ALA A 85 -8.56 -3.23 -27.50
N GLU A 86 -9.52 -2.40 -27.93
CA GLU A 86 -9.58 -1.90 -29.29
C GLU A 86 -8.25 -1.20 -29.67
N PRO A 87 -7.72 -1.36 -30.89
CA PRO A 87 -6.45 -0.75 -31.31
C PRO A 87 -6.38 0.75 -31.12
N SER A 88 -7.48 1.46 -31.30
CA SER A 88 -7.61 2.91 -31.06
C SER A 88 -7.43 3.28 -29.58
N THR A 89 -8.02 2.50 -28.66
CA THR A 89 -7.86 2.64 -27.21
C THR A 89 -6.45 2.30 -26.77
N THR A 90 -5.88 1.21 -27.29
CA THR A 90 -4.50 0.79 -27.04
C THR A 90 -3.50 1.87 -27.45
N ALA A 91 -3.71 2.54 -28.59
CA ALA A 91 -2.87 3.64 -29.04
C ALA A 91 -2.89 4.84 -28.08
N GLN A 92 -4.06 5.23 -27.56
CA GLN A 92 -4.18 6.30 -26.57
C GLN A 92 -3.55 5.90 -25.24
N ALA A 93 -3.78 4.67 -24.78
CA ALA A 93 -3.17 4.11 -23.58
C ALA A 93 -1.64 4.09 -23.67
N ALA A 94 -1.08 3.68 -24.81
CA ALA A 94 0.36 3.66 -25.05
C ALA A 94 0.98 5.07 -25.02
N ARG A 95 0.30 6.08 -25.55
CA ARG A 95 0.75 7.48 -25.48
C ARG A 95 0.83 7.97 -24.04
N TYR A 96 -0.21 7.74 -23.24
CA TYR A 96 -0.20 8.08 -21.81
C TYR A 96 0.89 7.34 -21.06
N LEU A 97 0.97 6.01 -21.27
CA LEU A 97 1.88 5.15 -20.53
C LEU A 97 3.35 5.50 -20.80
N ARG A 98 3.73 5.75 -22.07
CA ARG A 98 5.07 6.21 -22.43
C ARG A 98 5.40 7.57 -21.82
N ALA A 99 4.45 8.50 -21.84
CA ALA A 99 4.62 9.81 -21.23
C ALA A 99 4.82 9.72 -19.70
N SER A 100 4.03 8.87 -19.02
CA SER A 100 4.13 8.64 -17.58
C SER A 100 5.37 7.85 -17.19
N ALA A 101 5.87 6.96 -18.06
CA ALA A 101 7.02 6.09 -17.79
C ALA A 101 8.29 6.87 -17.47
N VAL A 102 8.46 8.07 -18.02
CA VAL A 102 9.56 8.98 -17.71
C VAL A 102 9.55 9.42 -16.24
N GLY A 103 8.36 9.46 -15.61
CA GLY A 103 8.17 9.81 -14.20
C GLY A 103 8.37 8.66 -13.21
N LEU A 104 8.47 7.41 -13.68
CA LEU A 104 8.61 6.24 -12.78
C LEU A 104 9.79 6.31 -11.81
N PRO A 105 10.98 6.76 -12.21
CA PRO A 105 12.07 6.96 -11.25
C PRO A 105 11.66 7.92 -10.12
N GLY A 106 11.01 9.04 -10.45
CA GLY A 106 10.50 10.01 -9.49
C GLY A 106 9.45 9.39 -8.56
N MET A 107 8.45 8.67 -9.12
CA MET A 107 7.41 7.98 -8.33
C MET A 107 8.00 7.00 -7.31
N LEU A 108 8.98 6.19 -7.71
CA LEU A 108 9.59 5.23 -6.81
C LEU A 108 10.51 5.90 -5.77
N VAL A 109 11.20 6.97 -6.15
CA VAL A 109 11.97 7.81 -5.20
C VAL A 109 11.05 8.41 -4.15
N VAL A 110 9.84 8.85 -4.50
CA VAL A 110 8.84 9.30 -3.52
C VAL A 110 8.56 8.23 -2.47
N LEU A 111 8.37 6.96 -2.89
CA LEU A 111 8.12 5.86 -1.95
C LEU A 111 9.29 5.66 -0.97
N ALA A 112 10.50 5.55 -1.49
CA ALA A 112 11.70 5.31 -0.66
C ALA A 112 12.03 6.49 0.25
N ALA A 113 11.95 7.73 -0.25
CA ALA A 113 12.23 8.93 0.52
C ALA A 113 11.15 9.17 1.60
N THR A 114 9.87 8.94 1.28
CA THR A 114 8.77 8.97 2.25
C THR A 114 8.99 7.95 3.36
N GLY A 115 9.36 6.71 3.01
CA GLY A 115 9.66 5.67 3.99
C GLY A 115 10.83 6.05 4.89
N THR A 116 11.90 6.59 4.30
CA THR A 116 13.06 7.07 5.05
C THR A 116 12.67 8.16 6.06
N LEU A 117 11.95 9.20 5.61
CA LEU A 117 11.53 10.30 6.50
C LEU A 117 10.60 9.81 7.62
N ARG A 118 9.68 8.89 7.33
CA ARG A 118 8.84 8.24 8.34
C ARG A 118 9.68 7.48 9.37
N GLY A 119 10.73 6.77 8.94
CA GLY A 119 11.67 6.10 9.83
C GLY A 119 12.42 7.08 10.75
N PHE A 120 12.66 8.32 10.30
CA PHE A 120 13.15 9.42 11.14
C PHE A 120 12.06 10.08 12.01
N GLY A 121 10.80 9.62 11.96
CA GLY A 121 9.66 10.22 12.66
C GLY A 121 9.07 11.45 11.96
N ASP A 122 9.56 11.83 10.79
CA ASP A 122 9.05 12.97 10.04
C ASP A 122 7.94 12.53 9.07
N THR A 123 6.71 12.69 9.51
CA THR A 123 5.51 12.44 8.69
C THR A 123 4.98 13.70 8.00
N LYS A 124 5.43 14.90 8.45
CA LYS A 124 4.91 16.18 7.94
C LYS A 124 5.45 16.50 6.56
N ARG A 125 6.78 16.34 6.36
CA ARG A 125 7.40 16.64 5.06
C ARG A 125 6.85 15.78 3.92
N PRO A 126 6.70 14.45 4.06
CA PRO A 126 6.01 13.65 3.04
C PRO A 126 4.57 14.12 2.75
N LEU A 127 3.82 14.54 3.77
CA LEU A 127 2.46 15.07 3.59
C LEU A 127 2.48 16.38 2.79
N TYR A 128 3.38 17.31 3.12
CA TYR A 128 3.52 18.57 2.36
C TYR A 128 3.94 18.32 0.92
N ALA A 129 4.86 17.37 0.69
CA ALA A 129 5.25 16.96 -0.66
C ALA A 129 4.06 16.43 -1.46
N ALA A 130 3.30 15.51 -0.87
CA ALA A 130 2.13 14.91 -1.53
C ALA A 130 1.07 15.96 -1.85
N THR A 131 0.79 16.88 -0.92
CA THR A 131 -0.17 17.97 -1.13
C THR A 131 0.32 18.92 -2.22
N ALA A 132 1.58 19.35 -2.16
CA ALA A 132 2.17 20.24 -3.16
C ALA A 132 2.21 19.58 -4.56
N GLY A 133 2.57 18.30 -4.62
CA GLY A 133 2.56 17.52 -5.86
C GLY A 133 1.17 17.41 -6.47
N ALA A 134 0.15 17.11 -5.64
CA ALA A 134 -1.24 17.03 -6.10
C ALA A 134 -1.75 18.39 -6.61
N VAL A 135 -1.45 19.48 -5.89
CA VAL A 135 -1.83 20.83 -6.30
C VAL A 135 -1.11 21.23 -7.59
N ALA A 136 0.19 20.96 -7.72
CA ALA A 136 0.97 21.25 -8.91
C ALA A 136 0.54 20.40 -10.13
N ASN A 137 0.07 19.19 -9.91
CA ASN A 137 -0.41 18.30 -10.98
C ASN A 137 -1.59 18.89 -11.74
N ILE A 138 -2.47 19.66 -11.09
CA ILE A 138 -3.65 20.26 -11.72
C ILE A 138 -3.26 21.25 -12.81
N PRO A 139 -2.49 22.34 -12.54
CA PRO A 139 -2.10 23.29 -13.58
C PRO A 139 -1.14 22.69 -14.62
N LEU A 140 -0.27 21.75 -14.25
CA LEU A 140 0.60 21.04 -15.20
C LEU A 140 -0.23 20.22 -16.19
N ASN A 141 -1.20 19.46 -15.72
CA ASN A 141 -2.11 18.73 -16.62
C ASN A 141 -2.90 19.67 -17.50
N PHE A 142 -3.43 20.77 -16.96
CA PHE A 142 -4.15 21.75 -17.77
C PHE A 142 -3.28 22.33 -18.89
N ALA A 143 -2.06 22.78 -18.55
CA ALA A 143 -1.14 23.38 -19.49
C ALA A 143 -0.68 22.41 -20.60
N LEU A 144 -0.42 21.16 -20.23
CA LEU A 144 0.09 20.14 -21.18
C LEU A 144 -1.02 19.52 -22.02
N ILE A 145 -2.23 19.36 -21.47
CA ILE A 145 -3.36 18.78 -22.22
C ILE A 145 -3.88 19.76 -23.26
N TYR A 146 -4.14 21.03 -22.88
CA TYR A 146 -4.86 21.99 -23.71
C TYR A 146 -3.93 22.96 -24.45
N PRO A 147 -3.20 23.90 -23.80
CA PRO A 147 -2.36 24.86 -24.55
C PRO A 147 -1.23 24.18 -25.33
N ALA A 148 -0.59 23.14 -24.76
CA ALA A 148 0.46 22.41 -25.46
C ALA A 148 -0.08 21.39 -26.48
N GLY A 149 -1.40 21.12 -26.51
CA GLY A 149 -2.05 20.22 -27.47
C GLY A 149 -1.65 18.74 -27.36
N LEU A 150 -1.01 18.32 -26.25
CA LEU A 150 -0.50 16.96 -26.09
C LEU A 150 -1.60 15.93 -25.73
N GLY A 151 -2.83 16.39 -25.43
CA GLY A 151 -3.96 15.52 -25.11
C GLY A 151 -3.64 14.54 -23.97
N VAL A 152 -3.89 13.24 -24.18
CA VAL A 152 -3.67 12.20 -23.18
C VAL A 152 -2.20 12.06 -22.75
N ALA A 153 -1.26 12.25 -23.69
CA ALA A 153 0.18 12.26 -23.37
C ALA A 153 0.53 13.43 -22.44
N GLY A 154 -0.13 14.59 -22.58
CA GLY A 154 0.01 15.72 -21.67
C GLY A 154 -0.38 15.38 -20.23
N ALA A 155 -1.45 14.62 -20.02
CA ALA A 155 -1.81 14.12 -18.70
C ALA A 155 -0.74 13.19 -18.11
N GLY A 156 -0.15 12.33 -18.93
CA GLY A 156 0.96 11.47 -18.53
C GLY A 156 2.21 12.24 -18.12
N LEU A 157 2.60 13.24 -18.93
CA LEU A 157 3.74 14.11 -18.64
C LEU A 157 3.50 14.98 -17.41
N GLY A 158 2.30 15.53 -17.22
CA GLY A 158 1.96 16.31 -16.04
C GLY A 158 2.09 15.50 -14.75
N THR A 159 1.65 14.25 -14.79
CA THR A 159 1.86 13.30 -13.68
C THR A 159 3.35 13.01 -13.48
N ALA A 160 4.10 12.71 -14.55
CA ALA A 160 5.52 12.45 -14.49
C ALA A 160 6.33 13.63 -13.90
N LEU A 161 6.01 14.85 -14.28
CA LEU A 161 6.68 16.07 -13.81
C LEU A 161 6.37 16.33 -12.32
N SER A 162 5.10 16.23 -11.92
CA SER A 162 4.70 16.45 -10.51
C SER A 162 5.34 15.40 -9.59
N GLU A 163 5.31 14.13 -9.96
CA GLU A 163 5.92 13.03 -9.18
C GLU A 163 7.45 13.15 -9.14
N THR A 164 8.10 13.52 -10.25
CA THR A 164 9.55 13.72 -10.28
C THR A 164 9.95 14.93 -9.44
N GLY A 165 9.18 16.01 -9.49
CA GLY A 165 9.39 17.18 -8.65
C GLY A 165 9.26 16.86 -7.16
N MET A 166 8.21 16.11 -6.79
CA MET A 166 7.98 15.63 -5.44
C MET A 166 9.13 14.70 -4.97
N GLY A 167 9.51 13.73 -5.81
CA GLY A 167 10.62 12.82 -5.54
C GLY A 167 11.94 13.53 -5.37
N GLY A 168 12.25 14.48 -6.24
CA GLY A 168 13.45 15.31 -6.17
C GLY A 168 13.52 16.13 -4.89
N TRP A 169 12.41 16.76 -4.49
CA TRP A 169 12.35 17.52 -3.24
C TRP A 169 12.54 16.62 -2.00
N LEU A 170 11.86 15.47 -1.94
CA LEU A 170 12.02 14.53 -0.84
C LEU A 170 13.43 13.95 -0.77
N ALA A 171 14.02 13.60 -1.93
CA ALA A 171 15.39 13.14 -2.01
C ALA A 171 16.40 14.22 -1.54
N PHE A 172 16.16 15.50 -1.90
CA PHE A 172 16.94 16.62 -1.39
C PHE A 172 16.86 16.73 0.13
N VAL A 173 15.68 16.58 0.72
CA VAL A 173 15.51 16.61 2.19
C VAL A 173 16.28 15.47 2.85
N VAL A 174 16.20 14.24 2.32
CA VAL A 174 16.97 13.09 2.82
C VAL A 174 18.47 13.33 2.65
N ALA A 175 18.91 13.85 1.50
CA ALA A 175 20.32 14.19 1.26
C ALA A 175 20.83 15.26 2.24
N ARG A 176 20.01 16.23 2.62
CA ARG A 176 20.36 17.24 3.64
C ARG A 176 20.52 16.60 5.02
N ILE A 177 19.63 15.68 5.41
CA ILE A 177 19.76 14.91 6.65
C ILE A 177 21.04 14.08 6.63
N ALA A 178 21.33 13.39 5.51
CA ALA A 178 22.52 12.57 5.36
C ALA A 178 23.82 13.38 5.49
N ARG A 179 23.90 14.54 4.84
CA ARG A 179 25.05 15.45 5.00
C ARG A 179 25.21 15.92 6.43
N GLY A 180 24.12 16.31 7.11
CA GLY A 180 24.14 16.76 8.50
C GLY A 180 24.58 15.68 9.49
N SER A 181 24.35 14.40 9.18
CA SER A 181 24.78 13.25 9.99
C SER A 181 26.12 12.65 9.54
N GLY A 182 26.82 13.25 8.56
CA GLY A 182 28.09 12.75 8.05
C GLY A 182 27.96 11.46 7.22
N ALA A 183 26.76 11.13 6.73
CA ALA A 183 26.55 9.97 5.86
C ALA A 183 26.95 10.27 4.41
N SER A 184 27.46 9.25 3.71
CA SER A 184 27.78 9.35 2.29
C SER A 184 26.51 9.39 1.43
N LEU A 185 26.51 10.22 0.40
CA LEU A 185 25.45 10.25 -0.63
C LEU A 185 25.73 9.28 -1.79
N ALA A 186 26.94 8.72 -1.85
CA ALA A 186 27.30 7.77 -2.90
C ALA A 186 26.59 6.41 -2.68
N PRO A 187 26.14 5.76 -3.78
CA PRO A 187 25.53 4.45 -3.68
C PRO A 187 26.53 3.40 -3.22
N SER A 188 26.16 2.61 -2.22
CA SER A 188 26.92 1.44 -1.79
C SER A 188 26.38 0.18 -2.46
N ARG A 189 27.19 -0.52 -3.25
CA ARG A 189 26.78 -1.77 -3.89
C ARG A 189 26.29 -2.81 -2.87
N ARG A 190 26.98 -2.93 -1.73
CA ARG A 190 26.58 -3.85 -0.65
C ARG A 190 25.26 -3.44 -0.03
N GLY A 191 25.06 -2.14 0.21
CA GLY A 191 23.83 -1.62 0.79
C GLY A 191 22.63 -1.80 -0.13
N ILE A 192 22.77 -1.51 -1.43
CA ILE A 192 21.71 -1.71 -2.43
C ILE A 192 21.32 -3.18 -2.56
N LEU A 193 22.30 -4.09 -2.65
CA LEU A 193 22.01 -5.54 -2.73
C LEU A 193 21.38 -6.06 -1.42
N GLY A 194 21.83 -5.55 -0.27
CA GLY A 194 21.21 -5.87 1.02
C GLY A 194 19.76 -5.39 1.11
N ALA A 195 19.47 -4.17 0.67
CA ALA A 195 18.11 -3.62 0.60
C ALA A 195 17.22 -4.44 -0.34
N LEU A 196 17.72 -4.84 -1.52
CA LEU A 196 17.01 -5.70 -2.46
C LEU A 196 16.70 -7.08 -1.86
N GLY A 197 17.68 -7.69 -1.18
CA GLY A 197 17.50 -8.99 -0.53
C GLY A 197 16.48 -8.98 0.60
N GLN A 198 16.34 -7.86 1.31
CA GLN A 198 15.31 -7.67 2.35
C GLN A 198 13.93 -7.32 1.77
N SER A 199 13.86 -6.88 0.53
CA SER A 199 12.64 -6.38 -0.11
C SER A 199 11.82 -7.47 -0.79
N TRP A 200 12.42 -8.55 -1.28
CA TRP A 200 11.72 -9.58 -2.04
C TRP A 200 10.54 -10.24 -1.28
N PRO A 201 10.63 -10.48 0.06
CA PRO A 201 9.49 -11.07 0.75
C PRO A 201 8.28 -10.12 0.79
N LEU A 202 8.51 -8.81 0.81
CA LEU A 202 7.44 -7.81 0.75
C LEU A 202 6.77 -7.77 -0.64
N ILE A 203 7.53 -8.07 -1.71
CA ILE A 203 6.96 -8.24 -3.05
C ILE A 203 6.01 -9.44 -3.05
N VAL A 204 6.46 -10.60 -2.53
CA VAL A 204 5.61 -11.81 -2.41
C VAL A 204 4.34 -11.49 -1.61
N ARG A 205 4.46 -10.80 -0.47
CA ARG A 205 3.30 -10.33 0.32
C ARG A 205 2.33 -9.53 -0.56
N THR A 206 2.83 -8.56 -1.30
CA THR A 206 1.99 -7.67 -2.13
C THR A 206 1.31 -8.44 -3.26
N VAL A 207 2.03 -9.37 -3.90
CA VAL A 207 1.46 -10.27 -4.92
C VAL A 207 0.34 -11.14 -4.34
N CYS A 208 0.54 -11.72 -3.15
CA CYS A 208 -0.51 -12.51 -2.48
C CYS A 208 -1.77 -11.68 -2.17
N LEU A 209 -1.59 -10.43 -1.71
CA LEU A 209 -2.72 -9.53 -1.48
C LEU A 209 -3.46 -9.18 -2.77
N ARG A 210 -2.74 -8.95 -3.87
CA ARG A 210 -3.35 -8.71 -5.18
C ARG A 210 -4.06 -9.94 -5.72
N ALA A 211 -3.46 -11.11 -5.56
CA ALA A 211 -4.07 -12.38 -5.97
C ALA A 211 -5.37 -12.68 -5.20
N SER A 212 -5.42 -12.37 -3.89
CA SER A 212 -6.65 -12.54 -3.11
C SER A 212 -7.78 -11.60 -3.56
N ILE A 213 -7.47 -10.35 -3.91
CA ILE A 213 -8.44 -9.41 -4.47
C ILE A 213 -8.94 -9.89 -5.83
N LEU A 214 -8.04 -10.38 -6.70
CA LEU A 214 -8.42 -10.91 -8.01
C LEU A 214 -9.31 -12.15 -7.89
N ALA A 215 -9.00 -13.06 -6.96
CA ALA A 215 -9.82 -14.24 -6.70
C ALA A 215 -11.22 -13.86 -6.19
N GLU A 216 -11.31 -12.85 -5.34
CA GLU A 216 -12.56 -12.29 -4.83
C GLU A 216 -13.40 -11.69 -5.97
N ILE A 217 -12.81 -10.83 -6.82
CA ILE A 217 -13.48 -10.22 -7.97
C ILE A 217 -13.95 -11.30 -8.97
N ALA A 218 -13.12 -12.31 -9.24
CA ALA A 218 -13.49 -13.41 -10.13
C ALA A 218 -14.71 -14.18 -9.60
N ALA A 219 -14.75 -14.47 -8.30
CA ALA A 219 -15.89 -15.11 -7.67
C ALA A 219 -17.13 -14.22 -7.70
N ALA A 220 -17.01 -12.92 -7.39
CA ALA A 220 -18.13 -11.98 -7.49
C ALA A 220 -18.68 -11.87 -8.93
N THR A 221 -17.79 -11.89 -9.93
CA THR A 221 -18.16 -11.84 -11.36
C THR A 221 -18.97 -13.08 -11.76
N SER A 222 -18.62 -14.26 -11.25
CA SER A 222 -19.34 -15.50 -11.56
C SER A 222 -20.77 -15.52 -11.01
N LEU A 223 -21.06 -14.72 -9.97
CA LEU A 223 -22.39 -14.62 -9.35
C LEU A 223 -23.35 -13.68 -10.11
N GLY A 224 -22.90 -13.08 -11.21
CA GLY A 224 -23.72 -12.27 -12.11
C GLY A 224 -23.57 -10.76 -11.94
N THR A 225 -24.26 -10.01 -12.80
CA THR A 225 -24.08 -8.55 -12.94
C THR A 225 -24.48 -7.75 -11.69
N VAL A 226 -25.53 -8.17 -10.99
CA VAL A 226 -25.99 -7.53 -9.74
C VAL A 226 -24.94 -7.70 -8.64
N ALA A 227 -24.35 -8.90 -8.51
CA ALA A 227 -23.30 -9.18 -7.56
C ALA A 227 -22.03 -8.39 -7.89
N LEU A 228 -21.63 -8.33 -9.16
CA LEU A 228 -20.47 -7.55 -9.60
C LEU A 228 -20.65 -6.05 -9.33
N ALA A 229 -21.84 -5.49 -9.58
CA ALA A 229 -22.14 -4.09 -9.27
C ALA A 229 -22.10 -3.82 -7.76
N ALA A 230 -22.69 -4.72 -6.95
CA ALA A 230 -22.63 -4.63 -5.50
C ALA A 230 -21.17 -4.76 -4.98
N ASN A 231 -20.37 -5.61 -5.63
CA ASN A 231 -18.96 -5.79 -5.31
C ASN A 231 -18.15 -4.52 -5.52
N GLN A 232 -18.44 -3.77 -6.58
CA GLN A 232 -17.76 -2.49 -6.84
C GLN A 232 -18.00 -1.48 -5.70
N ILE A 233 -19.23 -1.42 -5.17
CA ILE A 233 -19.55 -0.58 -4.01
C ILE A 233 -18.80 -1.07 -2.77
N ALA A 234 -18.89 -2.37 -2.49
CA ALA A 234 -18.26 -3.01 -1.34
C ALA A 234 -16.72 -2.83 -1.35
N MET A 235 -16.08 -3.05 -2.51
CA MET A 235 -14.65 -2.85 -2.70
C MET A 235 -14.23 -1.39 -2.52
N THR A 236 -15.03 -0.43 -3.00
CA THR A 236 -14.74 1.00 -2.82
C THR A 236 -14.72 1.36 -1.34
N VAL A 237 -15.71 0.89 -0.58
CA VAL A 237 -15.80 1.13 0.86
C VAL A 237 -14.69 0.38 1.62
N TRP A 238 -14.41 -0.87 1.25
CA TRP A 238 -13.31 -1.64 1.81
C TRP A 238 -11.95 -0.95 1.62
N GLN A 239 -11.67 -0.45 0.40
CA GLN A 239 -10.44 0.28 0.09
C GLN A 239 -10.30 1.53 0.96
N PHE A 240 -11.39 2.28 1.15
CA PHE A 240 -11.37 3.46 2.01
C PHE A 240 -11.05 3.10 3.47
N ALA A 241 -11.70 2.07 4.01
CA ALA A 241 -11.40 1.56 5.35
C ALA A 241 -9.96 1.04 5.44
N ALA A 242 -9.49 0.32 4.42
CA ALA A 242 -8.13 -0.22 4.34
C ALA A 242 -7.06 0.88 4.38
N TYR A 243 -7.25 2.03 3.70
CA TYR A 243 -6.33 3.17 3.81
C TYR A 243 -6.23 3.73 5.23
N GLY A 244 -7.36 3.79 5.94
CA GLY A 244 -7.37 4.18 7.35
C GLY A 244 -6.59 3.20 8.23
N LEU A 245 -6.82 1.89 8.05
CA LEU A 245 -6.12 0.84 8.80
C LEU A 245 -4.64 0.74 8.43
N ASP A 246 -4.26 0.98 7.17
CA ASP A 246 -2.87 1.00 6.72
C ASP A 246 -2.09 2.17 7.35
N SER A 247 -2.73 3.32 7.57
CA SER A 247 -2.10 4.44 8.27
C SER A 247 -1.73 4.08 9.73
N LEU A 248 -2.58 3.32 10.42
CA LEU A 248 -2.29 2.78 11.75
C LEU A 248 -1.21 1.69 11.71
N ALA A 249 -1.23 0.83 10.69
CA ALA A 249 -0.20 -0.17 10.48
C ALA A 249 1.19 0.48 10.28
N MET A 250 1.24 1.59 9.53
CA MET A 250 2.48 2.37 9.36
C MET A 250 2.95 3.02 10.66
N ALA A 251 2.04 3.53 11.48
CA ALA A 251 2.40 4.05 12.81
C ALA A 251 2.96 2.93 13.70
N ALA A 252 2.31 1.76 13.72
CA ALA A 252 2.80 0.59 14.46
C ALA A 252 4.18 0.14 13.95
N GLN A 253 4.41 0.16 12.64
CA GLN A 253 5.69 -0.16 12.03
C GLN A 253 6.81 0.76 12.53
N ILE A 254 6.58 2.08 12.56
CA ILE A 254 7.55 3.07 13.03
C ILE A 254 7.85 2.85 14.52
N LEU A 255 6.81 2.73 15.34
CA LEU A 255 6.95 2.56 16.78
C LEU A 255 7.72 1.26 17.13
N ILE A 256 7.38 0.15 16.50
CA ILE A 256 8.04 -1.15 16.73
C ILE A 256 9.49 -1.11 16.23
N SER A 257 9.78 -0.58 15.06
CA SER A 257 11.15 -0.50 14.55
C SER A 257 12.04 0.35 15.46
N THR A 258 11.54 1.49 15.92
CA THR A 258 12.25 2.37 16.86
C THR A 258 12.46 1.70 18.22
N ALA A 259 11.43 1.02 18.76
CA ALA A 259 11.53 0.32 20.04
C ALA A 259 12.54 -0.83 20.00
N ILE A 260 12.61 -1.60 18.91
CA ILE A 260 13.60 -2.65 18.71
C ILE A 260 15.01 -2.07 18.68
N GLY A 261 15.21 -0.98 17.93
CA GLY A 261 16.50 -0.28 17.87
C GLY A 261 16.95 0.20 19.24
N ALA A 262 16.07 0.83 20.01
CA ALA A 262 16.36 1.32 21.36
C ALA A 262 16.68 0.16 22.34
N SER A 263 15.94 -0.95 22.24
CA SER A 263 16.20 -2.12 23.09
C SER A 263 17.55 -2.80 22.79
N SER A 264 17.96 -2.80 21.52
CA SER A 264 19.27 -3.32 21.11
C SER A 264 20.41 -2.45 21.63
N ALA A 265 20.32 -1.14 21.47
CA ALA A 265 21.31 -0.20 21.98
C ALA A 265 21.48 -0.27 23.50
N ALA A 266 20.38 -0.42 24.25
CA ALA A 266 20.41 -0.60 25.70
C ALA A 266 21.14 -1.88 26.12
N LYS A 267 21.03 -2.96 25.37
CA LYS A 267 21.77 -4.22 25.63
C LYS A 267 23.26 -4.07 25.39
N ASP A 268 23.65 -3.26 24.40
CA ASP A 268 25.05 -2.98 24.04
C ASP A 268 25.70 -1.91 24.96
N GLY A 269 24.99 -1.45 26.01
CA GLY A 269 25.48 -0.46 26.98
C GLY A 269 25.52 0.97 26.47
N ALA A 270 24.93 1.25 25.31
CA ALA A 270 24.79 2.60 24.79
C ALA A 270 23.60 3.31 25.45
N SER A 271 23.80 4.54 25.94
CA SER A 271 22.68 5.37 26.43
C SER A 271 21.69 5.64 25.31
N PRO A 272 20.38 5.43 25.53
CA PRO A 272 19.37 5.78 24.54
C PRO A 272 19.51 7.25 24.16
N ALA A 273 19.50 7.54 22.84
CA ALA A 273 19.53 8.91 22.37
C ALA A 273 18.31 9.67 22.93
N GLN A 274 18.57 10.75 23.68
CA GLN A 274 17.55 11.70 24.11
C GLN A 274 16.90 12.28 22.85
N GLN A 275 15.62 12.04 22.66
CA GLN A 275 14.83 12.75 21.66
C GLN A 275 14.69 14.21 22.11
N ASP A 276 15.37 15.11 21.39
CA ASP A 276 15.21 16.55 21.54
C ASP A 276 13.72 16.93 21.40
N GLY A 277 13.11 17.43 22.45
CA GLY A 277 11.96 18.34 22.38
C GLY A 277 10.55 17.79 22.51
N SER A 278 10.28 16.69 23.26
CA SER A 278 8.94 16.45 23.77
C SER A 278 8.97 16.13 25.27
N GLU A 279 8.89 17.17 26.07
CA GLU A 279 8.52 17.09 27.48
C GLU A 279 7.10 16.49 27.59
N GLY A 280 6.99 15.28 28.06
CA GLY A 280 5.71 14.72 28.46
C GLY A 280 5.41 13.32 27.96
N GLN A 281 6.24 12.32 28.25
CA GLN A 281 5.87 10.94 28.59
C GLN A 281 7.15 10.09 28.72
N THR A 282 7.61 9.96 29.94
CA THR A 282 8.73 9.09 30.35
C THR A 282 8.26 7.65 30.42
N GLU A 283 8.03 7.00 29.29
CA GLU A 283 8.01 5.54 29.26
C GLU A 283 9.21 5.02 28.48
N PRO A 284 9.84 3.91 28.90
CA PRO A 284 11.00 3.37 28.25
C PRO A 284 10.65 2.98 26.80
N ILE A 285 11.23 3.72 25.85
CA ILE A 285 11.03 3.54 24.39
C ILE A 285 11.42 2.12 23.94
N GLY A 286 12.11 1.33 24.79
CA GLY A 286 12.56 -0.03 24.49
C GLY A 286 11.62 -1.17 24.90
N ASP A 287 10.44 -0.89 25.49
CA ASP A 287 9.48 -1.95 25.84
C ASP A 287 8.59 -2.34 24.65
N VAL A 288 9.11 -3.21 23.80
CA VAL A 288 8.42 -3.71 22.60
C VAL A 288 7.07 -4.38 22.91
N PRO A 289 6.92 -5.23 23.96
CA PRO A 289 5.63 -5.78 24.37
C PRO A 289 4.58 -4.74 24.74
N ALA A 290 4.95 -3.69 25.45
CA ALA A 290 4.04 -2.60 25.79
C ALA A 290 3.59 -1.82 24.55
N VAL A 291 4.52 -1.50 23.64
CA VAL A 291 4.21 -0.85 22.35
C VAL A 291 3.26 -1.72 21.53
N LEU A 292 3.53 -3.03 21.41
CA LEU A 292 2.67 -3.97 20.69
C LEU A 292 1.25 -3.99 21.27
N SER A 293 1.12 -4.07 22.58
CA SER A 293 -0.19 -4.13 23.24
C SER A 293 -1.01 -2.86 23.03
N ARG A 294 -0.35 -1.69 23.02
CA ARG A 294 -0.98 -0.40 22.71
C ARG A 294 -1.42 -0.33 21.26
N CYS A 295 -0.55 -0.68 20.31
CA CYS A 295 -0.90 -0.71 18.88
C CYS A 295 -2.13 -1.60 18.63
N LEU A 296 -2.18 -2.79 19.23
CA LEU A 296 -3.33 -3.69 19.10
C LEU A 296 -4.60 -3.11 19.72
N ARG A 297 -4.52 -2.51 20.91
CA ARG A 297 -5.71 -1.87 21.56
C ARG A 297 -6.27 -0.73 20.71
N TYR A 298 -5.42 0.18 20.24
CA TYR A 298 -5.86 1.28 19.37
C TYR A 298 -6.37 0.74 18.01
N GLY A 299 -5.73 -0.28 17.46
CA GLY A 299 -6.18 -0.92 16.23
C GLY A 299 -7.57 -1.51 16.38
N VAL A 300 -7.82 -2.30 17.41
CA VAL A 300 -9.14 -2.91 17.66
C VAL A 300 -10.19 -1.83 17.91
N ALA A 301 -9.89 -0.82 18.73
CA ALA A 301 -10.80 0.30 18.99
C ALA A 301 -11.18 1.04 17.70
N THR A 302 -10.19 1.32 16.84
CA THR A 302 -10.45 1.94 15.52
C THR A 302 -11.25 1.02 14.61
N GLY A 303 -10.92 -0.29 14.57
CA GLY A 303 -11.67 -1.27 13.79
C GLY A 303 -13.13 -1.37 14.22
N ILE A 304 -13.41 -1.34 15.53
CA ILE A 304 -14.78 -1.30 16.07
C ILE A 304 -15.45 0.02 15.68
N GLY A 305 -14.77 1.16 15.87
CA GLY A 305 -15.33 2.47 15.51
C GLY A 305 -15.69 2.57 14.03
N LEU A 306 -14.78 2.14 13.14
CA LEU A 306 -15.05 2.07 11.69
C LEU A 306 -16.17 1.08 11.36
N GLY A 307 -16.23 -0.06 12.04
CA GLY A 307 -17.30 -1.06 11.88
C GLY A 307 -18.66 -0.48 12.25
N VAL A 308 -18.77 0.17 13.40
CA VAL A 308 -20.02 0.82 13.83
C VAL A 308 -20.44 1.94 12.87
N ALA A 309 -19.49 2.79 12.46
CA ALA A 309 -19.75 3.86 11.50
C ALA A 309 -20.20 3.30 10.14
N LEU A 310 -19.56 2.23 9.66
CA LEU A 310 -19.95 1.57 8.41
C LEU A 310 -21.30 0.88 8.51
N ALA A 311 -21.60 0.20 9.62
CA ALA A 311 -22.90 -0.42 9.83
C ALA A 311 -24.03 0.63 9.80
N ALA A 312 -23.82 1.77 10.45
CA ALA A 312 -24.77 2.91 10.41
C ALA A 312 -24.89 3.50 8.99
N ALA A 313 -23.80 3.54 8.23
CA ALA A 313 -23.75 4.07 6.87
C ALA A 313 -24.09 3.05 5.77
N SER A 314 -24.38 1.79 6.13
CA SER A 314 -24.56 0.68 5.16
C SER A 314 -25.71 0.89 4.18
N ALA A 315 -26.82 1.48 4.61
CA ALA A 315 -27.96 1.78 3.74
C ALA A 315 -27.81 3.10 2.96
N PRO A 316 -27.34 4.23 3.54
CA PRO A 316 -27.18 5.48 2.79
C PRO A 316 -26.07 5.45 1.74
N ILE A 317 -24.99 4.69 1.92
CA ILE A 317 -23.89 4.65 0.94
C ILE A 317 -24.36 4.13 -0.44
N PRO A 318 -24.96 2.94 -0.60
CA PRO A 318 -25.43 2.47 -1.90
C PRO A 318 -26.53 3.38 -2.49
N ALA A 319 -27.35 4.00 -1.63
CA ALA A 319 -28.37 4.95 -2.06
C ALA A 319 -27.75 6.21 -2.68
N ALA A 320 -26.74 6.79 -2.03
CA ALA A 320 -26.00 7.96 -2.52
C ALA A 320 -25.22 7.67 -3.81
N MET A 321 -24.79 6.43 -4.02
CA MET A 321 -24.14 5.99 -5.25
C MET A 321 -25.12 5.70 -6.41
N GLY A 322 -26.42 5.93 -6.22
CA GLY A 322 -27.42 5.77 -7.26
C GLY A 322 -27.72 4.30 -7.62
N ALA A 323 -27.44 3.37 -6.70
CA ALA A 323 -27.64 1.95 -6.96
C ALA A 323 -29.11 1.59 -7.15
N GLU A 324 -29.41 0.72 -8.12
CA GLU A 324 -30.73 0.11 -8.31
C GLU A 324 -31.16 -0.72 -7.08
N SER A 325 -32.45 -0.96 -6.92
CA SER A 325 -33.02 -1.60 -5.72
C SER A 325 -32.36 -2.95 -5.37
N ALA A 326 -32.11 -3.80 -6.36
CA ALA A 326 -31.46 -5.10 -6.17
C ALA A 326 -29.99 -4.95 -5.72
N VAL A 327 -29.23 -4.08 -6.39
CA VAL A 327 -27.83 -3.77 -6.04
C VAL A 327 -27.74 -3.12 -4.65
N ARG A 328 -28.67 -2.20 -4.36
CA ARG A 328 -28.76 -1.51 -3.06
C ARG A 328 -28.97 -2.49 -1.91
N SER A 329 -29.96 -3.39 -2.04
CA SER A 329 -30.24 -4.41 -1.04
C SER A 329 -29.03 -5.30 -0.77
N LEU A 330 -28.41 -5.82 -1.86
CA LEU A 330 -27.24 -6.70 -1.76
C LEU A 330 -26.04 -5.97 -1.17
N SER A 331 -25.75 -4.75 -1.60
CA SER A 331 -24.65 -3.94 -1.07
C SER A 331 -24.84 -3.60 0.41
N THR A 332 -26.06 -3.23 0.84
CA THR A 332 -26.36 -2.93 2.24
C THR A 332 -26.01 -4.11 3.14
N GLY A 333 -26.48 -5.32 2.80
CA GLY A 333 -26.14 -6.54 3.54
C GLY A 333 -24.65 -6.82 3.56
N THR A 334 -23.97 -6.65 2.43
CA THR A 334 -22.52 -6.84 2.32
C THR A 334 -21.73 -5.86 3.16
N LEU A 335 -22.13 -4.58 3.20
CA LEU A 335 -21.47 -3.57 4.03
C LEU A 335 -21.62 -3.88 5.53
N ILE A 336 -22.72 -4.52 5.96
CA ILE A 336 -22.87 -5.01 7.34
C ILE A 336 -21.88 -6.16 7.59
N VAL A 337 -21.74 -7.11 6.67
CA VAL A 337 -20.73 -8.19 6.79
C VAL A 337 -19.32 -7.60 6.91
N ILE A 338 -18.97 -6.63 6.06
CA ILE A 338 -17.69 -5.93 6.12
C ILE A 338 -17.52 -5.23 7.48
N ALA A 339 -18.54 -4.53 7.96
CA ALA A 339 -18.51 -3.82 9.24
C ALA A 339 -18.18 -4.77 10.41
N CYS A 340 -18.77 -5.96 10.43
CA CYS A 340 -18.47 -7.00 11.42
C CYS A 340 -17.03 -7.54 11.30
N CYS A 341 -16.43 -7.53 10.11
CA CYS A 341 -15.08 -8.01 9.87
C CYS A 341 -13.98 -6.95 10.17
N LEU A 342 -14.31 -5.66 10.20
CA LEU A 342 -13.34 -4.57 10.38
C LEU A 342 -12.50 -4.67 11.66
N PRO A 343 -13.03 -5.06 12.84
CA PRO A 343 -12.22 -5.24 14.04
C PRO A 343 -11.12 -6.31 13.86
N LEU A 344 -11.46 -7.40 13.18
CA LEU A 344 -10.51 -8.46 12.87
C LEU A 344 -9.49 -8.00 11.81
N ALA A 345 -9.95 -7.33 10.78
CA ALA A 345 -9.09 -6.76 9.75
C ALA A 345 -8.09 -5.77 10.35
N SER A 346 -8.50 -4.92 11.29
CA SER A 346 -7.60 -3.97 11.96
C SER A 346 -6.44 -4.66 12.68
N VAL A 347 -6.69 -5.80 13.34
CA VAL A 347 -5.65 -6.61 13.97
C VAL A 347 -4.67 -7.13 12.91
N ALA A 348 -5.18 -7.63 11.77
CA ALA A 348 -4.32 -8.12 10.68
C ALA A 348 -3.45 -7.00 10.10
N TYR A 349 -3.98 -5.79 9.87
CA TYR A 349 -3.22 -4.65 9.38
C TYR A 349 -2.16 -4.18 10.38
N ILE A 350 -2.49 -4.06 11.66
CA ILE A 350 -1.53 -3.67 12.70
C ILE A 350 -0.39 -4.68 12.80
N LEU A 351 -0.69 -5.98 12.84
CA LEU A 351 0.33 -7.03 12.93
C LEU A 351 1.21 -7.09 11.67
N ASP A 352 0.66 -6.76 10.51
CA ASP A 352 1.41 -6.59 9.27
C ASP A 352 2.48 -5.49 9.45
N GLY A 353 2.08 -4.32 9.93
CA GLY A 353 2.99 -3.22 10.26
C GLY A 353 4.03 -3.60 11.31
N VAL A 354 3.61 -4.32 12.37
CA VAL A 354 4.50 -4.82 13.44
C VAL A 354 5.59 -5.73 12.90
N LEU A 355 5.23 -6.73 12.07
CA LEU A 355 6.20 -7.68 11.51
C LEU A 355 7.12 -7.02 10.47
N ILE A 356 6.62 -6.05 9.71
CA ILE A 356 7.46 -5.25 8.82
C ILE A 356 8.43 -4.39 9.63
N GLY A 357 7.95 -3.74 10.71
CA GLY A 357 8.78 -2.96 11.63
C GLY A 357 9.86 -3.78 12.32
N ALA A 358 9.54 -5.03 12.66
CA ALA A 358 10.47 -6.01 13.22
C ALA A 358 11.40 -6.65 12.17
N GLN A 359 11.27 -6.28 10.89
CA GLN A 359 12.01 -6.86 9.75
C GLN A 359 11.84 -8.38 9.57
N ASP A 360 10.81 -8.99 10.19
CA ASP A 360 10.48 -10.43 10.02
C ASP A 360 9.64 -10.67 8.72
N THR A 361 10.07 -10.02 7.65
CA THR A 361 9.36 -9.96 6.37
C THR A 361 9.27 -11.32 5.68
N ARG A 362 10.29 -12.19 5.88
CA ARG A 362 10.32 -13.53 5.28
C ARG A 362 9.20 -14.42 5.82
N ARG A 363 8.94 -14.35 7.12
CA ARG A 363 7.82 -15.09 7.73
C ARG A 363 6.48 -14.47 7.35
N LEU A 364 6.42 -13.15 7.28
CA LEU A 364 5.25 -12.44 6.80
C LEU A 364 4.83 -12.89 5.40
N ALA A 365 5.78 -13.07 4.47
CA ALA A 365 5.50 -13.59 3.13
C ALA A 365 4.86 -15.00 3.19
N TRP A 366 5.39 -15.90 4.03
CA TRP A 366 4.81 -17.24 4.21
C TRP A 366 3.40 -17.20 4.81
N TYR A 367 3.14 -16.31 5.77
CA TYR A 367 1.80 -16.15 6.34
C TYR A 367 0.80 -15.62 5.33
N MET A 368 1.23 -14.73 4.43
CA MET A 368 0.40 -14.25 3.33
C MET A 368 0.09 -15.34 2.31
N LEU A 369 1.08 -16.17 1.97
CA LEU A 369 0.87 -17.34 1.13
C LEU A 369 -0.13 -18.31 1.78
N ALA A 370 0.05 -18.63 3.06
CA ALA A 370 -0.85 -19.52 3.78
C ALA A 370 -2.29 -18.96 3.79
N ALA A 371 -2.47 -17.67 4.06
CA ALA A 371 -3.78 -17.03 4.03
C ALA A 371 -4.43 -17.07 2.64
N LEU A 372 -3.64 -16.84 1.58
CA LEU A 372 -4.11 -16.98 0.19
C LEU A 372 -4.55 -18.42 -0.12
N PHE A 373 -3.77 -19.41 0.29
CA PHE A 373 -4.11 -20.82 0.11
C PHE A 373 -5.33 -21.28 0.92
N VAL A 374 -5.69 -20.58 1.97
CA VAL A 374 -6.96 -20.79 2.69
C VAL A 374 -8.13 -20.14 1.98
N PHE A 375 -7.94 -18.91 1.46
CA PHE A 375 -9.02 -18.13 0.85
C PHE A 375 -9.33 -18.58 -0.59
N ALA A 376 -8.33 -18.81 -1.42
CA ALA A 376 -8.54 -19.11 -2.84
C ALA A 376 -9.41 -20.36 -3.10
N PRO A 377 -9.26 -21.48 -2.36
CA PRO A 377 -10.18 -22.61 -2.49
C PRO A 377 -11.63 -22.28 -2.09
N ILE A 378 -11.83 -21.40 -1.10
CA ILE A 378 -13.17 -20.97 -0.69
C ILE A 378 -13.82 -20.15 -1.81
N ALA A 379 -13.09 -19.20 -2.40
CA ALA A 379 -13.57 -18.43 -3.53
C ALA A 379 -13.92 -19.34 -4.72
N TRP A 380 -13.04 -20.30 -5.03
CA TRP A 380 -13.31 -21.31 -6.07
C TRP A 380 -14.52 -22.18 -5.75
N MET A 381 -14.67 -22.63 -4.49
CA MET A 381 -15.82 -23.42 -4.05
C MET A 381 -17.13 -22.64 -4.21
N ILE A 382 -17.16 -21.34 -3.92
CA ILE A 382 -18.33 -20.49 -4.12
C ILE A 382 -18.73 -20.46 -5.60
N MET A 383 -17.77 -20.33 -6.52
CA MET A 383 -18.03 -20.40 -7.97
C MET A 383 -18.59 -21.76 -8.37
N ALA A 384 -18.00 -22.85 -7.86
CA ALA A 384 -18.43 -24.22 -8.15
C ALA A 384 -19.85 -24.50 -7.61
N VAL A 385 -20.17 -24.06 -6.40
CA VAL A 385 -21.52 -24.19 -5.82
C VAL A 385 -22.54 -23.43 -6.65
N HIS A 386 -22.24 -22.21 -7.06
CA HIS A 386 -23.15 -21.42 -7.90
C HIS A 386 -23.45 -22.11 -9.25
N SER A 387 -22.44 -22.72 -9.86
CA SER A 387 -22.62 -23.43 -11.13
C SER A 387 -23.32 -24.77 -10.98
N ALA A 388 -23.09 -25.49 -9.87
CA ALA A 388 -23.69 -26.83 -9.64
C ALA A 388 -25.10 -26.78 -9.03
N TYR A 389 -25.39 -25.73 -8.30
CA TYR A 389 -26.68 -25.59 -7.57
C TYR A 389 -27.34 -24.23 -7.86
N PRO A 390 -27.99 -24.05 -9.01
CA PRO A 390 -28.61 -22.78 -9.40
C PRO A 390 -29.73 -22.31 -8.44
N ASP A 391 -30.29 -23.23 -7.66
CA ASP A 391 -31.34 -22.94 -6.67
C ASP A 391 -30.82 -22.19 -5.42
N VAL A 392 -29.51 -22.20 -5.18
CA VAL A 392 -28.93 -21.47 -4.08
C VAL A 392 -28.93 -19.97 -4.40
N PRO A 393 -29.59 -19.13 -3.56
CA PRO A 393 -29.67 -17.71 -3.84
C PRO A 393 -28.27 -17.09 -3.92
N GLY A 394 -27.92 -16.45 -5.05
CA GLY A 394 -26.62 -15.82 -5.28
C GLY A 394 -26.23 -14.77 -4.23
N ALA A 395 -27.24 -14.14 -3.58
CA ALA A 395 -27.01 -13.21 -2.48
C ALA A 395 -26.32 -13.86 -1.28
N TRP A 396 -26.69 -15.09 -0.89
CA TRP A 396 -26.04 -15.80 0.20
C TRP A 396 -24.60 -16.18 -0.13
N LEU A 397 -24.35 -16.59 -1.37
CA LEU A 397 -23.00 -16.88 -1.86
C LEU A 397 -22.14 -15.63 -1.88
N PHE A 398 -22.72 -14.48 -2.21
CA PHE A 398 -22.02 -13.21 -2.20
C PHE A 398 -21.68 -12.73 -0.77
N PHE A 399 -22.60 -12.88 0.18
CA PHE A 399 -22.30 -12.62 1.60
C PHE A 399 -21.23 -13.58 2.14
N ALA A 400 -21.30 -14.87 1.77
CA ALA A 400 -20.28 -15.85 2.14
C ALA A 400 -18.90 -15.50 1.56
N LEU A 401 -18.84 -14.98 0.33
CA LEU A 401 -17.59 -14.51 -0.29
C LEU A 401 -16.97 -13.39 0.52
N TRP A 402 -17.73 -12.37 0.91
CA TRP A 402 -17.24 -11.28 1.73
C TRP A 402 -16.91 -11.68 3.17
N ALA A 403 -17.68 -12.61 3.76
CA ALA A 403 -17.33 -13.20 5.04
C ALA A 403 -16.04 -14.03 4.96
N ALA A 404 -15.80 -14.73 3.85
CA ALA A 404 -14.54 -15.43 3.63
C ALA A 404 -13.37 -14.46 3.44
N TYR A 405 -13.53 -13.39 2.65
CA TYR A 405 -12.48 -12.40 2.43
C TYR A 405 -12.21 -11.55 3.68
N GLY A 406 -13.23 -10.90 4.25
CA GLY A 406 -13.09 -10.04 5.42
C GLY A 406 -12.91 -10.81 6.74
N GLY A 407 -13.45 -12.04 6.84
CA GLY A 407 -13.38 -12.88 8.02
C GLY A 407 -12.25 -13.91 7.93
N VAL A 408 -12.42 -14.96 7.12
CA VAL A 408 -11.49 -16.10 7.11
C VAL A 408 -10.08 -15.72 6.68
N PHE A 409 -9.93 -14.99 5.57
CA PHE A 409 -8.62 -14.51 5.09
C PHE A 409 -7.94 -13.60 6.11
N MET A 410 -8.70 -12.65 6.69
CA MET A 410 -8.15 -11.76 7.72
C MET A 410 -7.85 -12.51 9.02
N ALA A 411 -8.65 -13.51 9.42
CA ALA A 411 -8.38 -14.36 10.56
C ALA A 411 -7.11 -15.19 10.39
N ALA A 412 -6.91 -15.79 9.23
CA ALA A 412 -5.71 -16.55 8.90
C ALA A 412 -4.44 -15.67 9.00
N ARG A 413 -4.51 -14.43 8.45
CA ARG A 413 -3.44 -13.43 8.58
C ARG A 413 -3.22 -13.04 10.05
N ALA A 414 -4.26 -12.57 10.73
CA ALA A 414 -4.17 -12.10 12.10
C ALA A 414 -3.68 -13.21 13.04
N GLY A 415 -4.20 -14.43 12.92
CA GLY A 415 -3.85 -15.56 13.80
C GLY A 415 -2.38 -15.97 13.66
N THR A 416 -1.90 -16.15 12.44
CA THR A 416 -0.49 -16.54 12.19
C THR A 416 0.48 -15.45 12.64
N MET A 417 0.20 -14.19 12.34
CA MET A 417 1.03 -13.06 12.73
C MET A 417 0.98 -12.81 14.24
N LEU A 418 -0.19 -12.96 14.89
CA LEU A 418 -0.34 -12.78 16.34
C LEU A 418 0.42 -13.88 17.12
N ALA A 419 0.31 -15.13 16.68
CA ALA A 419 1.08 -16.24 17.26
C ALA A 419 2.59 -15.98 17.17
N ARG A 420 3.04 -15.42 16.03
CA ARG A 420 4.45 -15.05 15.84
C ARG A 420 4.86 -13.88 16.74
N ALA A 421 4.08 -12.82 16.79
CA ALA A 421 4.36 -11.65 17.62
C ALA A 421 4.41 -12.00 19.10
N ARG A 422 3.47 -12.83 19.60
CA ARG A 422 3.45 -13.30 21.00
C ARG A 422 4.63 -14.20 21.36
N SER A 423 5.24 -14.88 20.39
CA SER A 423 6.42 -15.72 20.66
C SER A 423 7.67 -14.90 21.05
N GLY A 424 7.66 -13.57 20.92
CA GLY A 424 8.80 -12.69 21.16
C GLY A 424 9.94 -12.80 20.14
N LYS A 425 9.94 -13.85 19.30
CA LYS A 425 11.02 -14.14 18.35
C LYS A 425 11.28 -13.05 17.30
N PRO A 426 10.26 -12.27 16.82
CA PRO A 426 10.53 -11.16 15.88
C PRO A 426 11.33 -10.02 16.50
N PHE A 427 11.33 -9.91 17.81
CA PHE A 427 11.90 -8.81 18.57
C PHE A 427 13.26 -9.14 19.19
N GLY A 428 13.75 -10.37 18.99
CA GLY A 428 15.12 -10.77 19.31
C GLY A 428 16.08 -10.23 18.26
N THR A 429 17.28 -9.82 18.68
CA THR A 429 18.38 -9.51 17.75
C THR A 429 18.66 -10.70 16.84
N PRO A 430 18.97 -10.49 15.56
CA PRO A 430 19.34 -11.56 14.63
C PRO A 430 20.54 -12.35 15.10
#